data_fcc437a48d60552ca72637563fb981e5
#
_entry.id   fcc437a48d60552ca72637563fb981e5
#
_cell.length_a   1.000
_cell.length_b   1.000
_cell.length_c   1.000
_cell.angle_alpha   90.00
_cell.angle_beta   90.00
_cell.angle_gamma   90.00
#
_symmetry.space_group_name_H-M   'P 1'
#
loop_
_entity.id
_entity.type
_entity.pdbx_description
1 polymer ?
#
loop_
_entity_poly.entity_id
_entity_poly.type
_entity_poly.pdbx_seq_one_letter_code
_entity_poly.pdbx_strand_id
1 'polypeptide(L)'
;VYVSDIREAVKEQVESLGARFIELPKIDESPSESGGYAKQVSDEFIIAQRKELAKQLSEADVAICTAQVPGKKAPQLIDEKMLDEMRPGSVVIDLAVLSGGNCACSKPGETIVRKGVKIIGASNLPCSIPNHASSLYSRNLLSLLQPMFKEGKFLIDNDDELINGSLISKDGVILKSEIIENGGTRS
;
A
#
# COMPACT_ATOMS: atom_id res chain seq x y z
N VAL A 1 10.07 -9.71 -13.45
CA VAL A 1 9.50 -8.96 -12.31
C VAL A 1 9.27 -9.91 -11.17
N TYR A 2 9.67 -9.52 -9.95
CA TYR A 2 9.39 -10.24 -8.71
C TYR A 2 8.39 -9.43 -7.90
N VAL A 3 7.46 -10.10 -7.23
CA VAL A 3 6.43 -9.45 -6.39
C VAL A 3 6.38 -10.13 -5.04
N SER A 4 6.33 -9.33 -3.97
CA SER A 4 6.12 -9.77 -2.60
C SER A 4 4.82 -9.19 -2.06
N ASP A 5 3.94 -10.02 -1.56
CA ASP A 5 2.71 -9.64 -0.85
C ASP A 5 2.48 -10.64 0.30
N ILE A 6 1.89 -10.19 1.39
CA ILE A 6 1.55 -11.08 2.53
C ILE A 6 0.27 -11.88 2.28
N ARG A 7 -0.52 -11.50 1.28
CA ARG A 7 -1.78 -12.14 0.92
C ARG A 7 -1.52 -13.24 -0.09
N GLU A 8 -1.72 -14.49 0.31
CA GLU A 8 -1.51 -15.66 -0.56
C GLU A 8 -2.41 -15.63 -1.82
N ALA A 9 -3.63 -15.10 -1.71
CA ALA A 9 -4.55 -14.95 -2.84
C ALA A 9 -4.02 -14.08 -3.99
N VAL A 10 -3.02 -13.24 -3.74
CA VAL A 10 -2.40 -12.38 -4.77
C VAL A 10 -1.41 -13.16 -5.64
N LYS A 11 -0.89 -14.30 -5.17
CA LYS A 11 0.11 -15.11 -5.87
C LYS A 11 -0.34 -15.52 -7.28
N GLU A 12 -1.52 -16.10 -7.38
CA GLU A 12 -2.07 -16.56 -8.66
C GLU A 12 -2.26 -15.39 -9.65
N GLN A 13 -2.70 -14.23 -9.15
CA GLN A 13 -2.83 -13.02 -9.96
C GLN A 13 -1.49 -12.51 -10.50
N VAL A 14 -0.44 -12.51 -9.66
CA VAL A 14 0.92 -12.13 -10.02
C VAL A 14 1.49 -13.05 -11.09
N GLU A 15 1.35 -14.37 -10.90
CA GLU A 15 1.86 -15.37 -11.83
C GLU A 15 1.12 -15.37 -13.16
N SER A 16 -0.17 -15.09 -13.16
CA SER A 16 -0.98 -14.95 -14.40
C SER A 16 -0.52 -13.79 -15.29
N LEU A 17 0.12 -12.77 -14.70
CA LEU A 17 0.72 -11.63 -15.43
C LEU A 17 2.18 -11.89 -15.84
N GLY A 18 2.71 -13.09 -15.60
CA GLY A 18 4.09 -13.47 -15.95
C GLY A 18 5.15 -12.98 -14.98
N ALA A 19 4.77 -12.49 -13.80
CA ALA A 19 5.70 -12.16 -12.73
C ALA A 19 5.97 -13.38 -11.83
N ARG A 20 7.02 -13.31 -11.01
CA ARG A 20 7.38 -14.35 -10.04
C ARG A 20 7.00 -13.88 -8.65
N PHE A 21 6.27 -14.71 -7.92
CA PHE A 21 5.92 -14.42 -6.54
C PHE A 21 7.07 -14.85 -5.61
N ILE A 22 7.44 -13.97 -4.68
CA ILE A 22 8.43 -14.27 -3.64
C ILE A 22 7.69 -14.98 -2.51
N GLU A 23 7.99 -16.27 -2.33
CA GLU A 23 7.41 -17.05 -1.24
C GLU A 23 7.90 -16.51 0.09
N LEU A 24 6.98 -16.02 0.90
CA LEU A 24 7.26 -15.61 2.26
C LEU A 24 7.03 -16.77 3.24
N PRO A 25 7.68 -16.76 4.40
CA PRO A 25 7.40 -17.74 5.44
C PRO A 25 5.91 -17.75 5.76
N LYS A 26 5.33 -18.95 5.93
CA LYS A 26 3.91 -19.05 6.28
C LYS A 26 3.69 -18.59 7.72
N ILE A 27 2.65 -17.78 7.92
CA ILE A 27 2.14 -17.47 9.24
C ILE A 27 1.18 -18.61 9.61
N ASP A 28 1.38 -19.29 10.71
CA ASP A 28 0.51 -20.38 11.19
C ASP A 28 -0.91 -19.89 11.59
N GLU A 29 -1.14 -18.58 11.57
CA GLU A 29 -2.44 -18.00 11.85
C GLU A 29 -3.11 -17.56 10.54
N SER A 30 -4.18 -18.26 10.19
CA SER A 30 -5.04 -17.92 9.05
C SER A 30 -5.48 -16.45 9.11
N PRO A 31 -5.26 -15.64 8.06
CA PRO A 31 -5.81 -14.30 8.00
C PRO A 31 -7.33 -14.41 8.01
N SER A 32 -8.00 -13.94 9.04
CA SER A 32 -9.46 -13.86 9.01
C SER A 32 -9.88 -12.85 7.94
N GLU A 33 -10.72 -13.31 7.04
CA GLU A 33 -11.32 -12.59 5.92
C GLU A 33 -12.24 -11.45 6.38
N SER A 34 -11.68 -10.38 6.88
CA SER A 34 -12.48 -9.17 7.07
C SER A 34 -11.80 -7.99 6.40
N GLY A 35 -12.31 -7.60 5.25
CA GLY A 35 -12.09 -6.30 4.67
C GLY A 35 -10.82 -6.08 3.83
N GLY A 36 -10.10 -7.12 3.36
CA GLY A 36 -9.02 -6.95 2.36
C GLY A 36 -7.74 -6.24 2.84
N TYR A 37 -7.65 -5.87 4.12
CA TYR A 37 -6.47 -5.23 4.72
C TYR A 37 -5.63 -6.22 5.51
N ALA A 38 -4.30 -6.07 5.38
CA ALA A 38 -3.34 -6.93 6.06
C ALA A 38 -3.37 -6.71 7.59
N LYS A 39 -3.50 -7.82 8.36
CA LYS A 39 -3.32 -7.81 9.81
C LYS A 39 -1.89 -7.41 10.19
N GLN A 40 -1.73 -6.93 11.41
CA GLN A 40 -0.43 -6.68 12.02
C GLN A 40 0.30 -8.03 12.17
N VAL A 41 1.43 -8.15 11.48
CA VAL A 41 2.26 -9.38 11.47
C VAL A 41 3.26 -9.36 12.62
N SER A 42 3.70 -10.54 13.07
CA SER A 42 4.70 -10.67 14.15
C SER A 42 6.09 -10.17 13.73
N ASP A 43 6.90 -9.73 14.68
CA ASP A 43 8.29 -9.31 14.42
C ASP A 43 9.14 -10.42 13.80
N GLU A 44 8.92 -11.67 14.18
CA GLU A 44 9.59 -12.84 13.61
C GLU A 44 9.28 -13.03 12.13
N PHE A 45 8.03 -12.84 11.74
CA PHE A 45 7.62 -12.88 10.35
C PHE A 45 8.30 -11.75 9.53
N ILE A 46 8.36 -10.54 10.07
CA ILE A 46 9.02 -9.40 9.41
C ILE A 46 10.51 -9.69 9.21
N ILE A 47 11.18 -10.30 10.17
CA ILE A 47 12.60 -10.69 10.07
C ILE A 47 12.80 -11.76 8.98
N ALA A 48 11.97 -12.78 8.96
CA ALA A 48 12.03 -13.84 7.96
C ALA A 48 11.69 -13.32 6.56
N GLN A 49 10.69 -12.46 6.45
CA GLN A 49 10.34 -11.76 5.22
C GLN A 49 11.50 -10.93 4.68
N ARG A 50 12.17 -10.15 5.54
CA ARG A 50 13.34 -9.34 5.15
C ARG A 50 14.47 -10.18 4.61
N LYS A 51 14.70 -11.36 5.17
CA LYS A 51 15.74 -12.28 4.70
C LYS A 51 15.51 -12.74 3.26
N GLU A 52 14.28 -13.11 2.92
CA GLU A 52 13.92 -13.50 1.55
C GLU A 52 13.96 -12.29 0.59
N LEU A 53 13.49 -11.13 1.03
CA LEU A 53 13.55 -9.90 0.25
C LEU A 53 14.98 -9.45 -0.03
N ALA A 54 15.90 -9.56 0.94
CA ALA A 54 17.30 -9.16 0.79
C ALA A 54 17.97 -9.88 -0.39
N LYS A 55 17.71 -11.18 -0.52
CA LYS A 55 18.23 -11.99 -1.62
C LYS A 55 17.77 -11.48 -3.00
N GLN A 56 16.50 -11.11 -3.13
CA GLN A 56 15.97 -10.60 -4.39
C GLN A 56 16.43 -9.17 -4.66
N LEU A 57 16.53 -8.33 -3.63
CA LEU A 57 16.97 -6.96 -3.73
C LEU A 57 18.43 -6.83 -4.18
N SER A 58 19.31 -7.72 -3.75
CA SER A 58 20.73 -7.70 -4.15
C SER A 58 20.92 -7.85 -5.67
N GLU A 59 19.94 -8.43 -6.37
CA GLU A 59 19.97 -8.63 -7.82
C GLU A 59 19.06 -7.64 -8.57
N ALA A 60 18.22 -6.87 -7.85
CA ALA A 60 17.24 -5.99 -8.45
C ALA A 60 17.86 -4.66 -8.94
N ASP A 61 17.45 -4.21 -10.12
CA ASP A 61 17.78 -2.87 -10.63
C ASP A 61 16.82 -1.81 -10.09
N VAL A 62 15.55 -2.18 -9.86
CA VAL A 62 14.50 -1.29 -9.33
C VAL A 62 13.67 -2.02 -8.31
N ALA A 63 13.45 -1.40 -7.15
CA ALA A 63 12.50 -1.83 -6.14
C ALA A 63 11.42 -0.76 -5.94
N ILE A 64 10.14 -1.16 -5.98
CA ILE A 64 8.99 -0.29 -5.72
C ILE A 64 8.27 -0.78 -4.49
N CYS A 65 8.18 0.04 -3.46
CA CYS A 65 7.58 -0.28 -2.18
C CYS A 65 6.21 0.40 -2.05
N THR A 66 5.17 -0.40 -1.79
CA THR A 66 3.78 0.06 -1.73
C THR A 66 3.02 -0.44 -0.50
N ALA A 67 3.70 -1.10 0.45
CA ALA A 67 3.05 -1.70 1.61
C ALA A 67 2.53 -0.63 2.57
N GLN A 68 1.23 -0.51 2.68
CA GLN A 68 0.57 0.43 3.58
C GLN A 68 -0.53 -0.26 4.37
N VAL A 69 -0.72 0.18 5.62
CA VAL A 69 -1.83 -0.25 6.46
C VAL A 69 -2.64 1.00 6.82
N PRO A 70 -3.93 1.05 6.46
CA PRO A 70 -4.77 2.22 6.74
C PRO A 70 -4.75 2.61 8.22
N GLY A 71 -4.53 3.92 8.50
CA GLY A 71 -4.50 4.45 9.86
C GLY A 71 -3.30 4.04 10.72
N LYS A 72 -2.33 3.28 10.17
CA LYS A 72 -1.14 2.82 10.90
C LYS A 72 0.15 3.21 10.17
N LYS A 73 1.26 3.15 10.90
CA LYS A 73 2.59 3.32 10.31
C LYS A 73 2.87 2.16 9.32
N ALA A 74 3.43 2.51 8.17
CA ALA A 74 3.87 1.52 7.18
C ALA A 74 4.95 0.58 7.75
N PRO A 75 4.92 -0.71 7.40
CA PRO A 75 5.97 -1.64 7.83
C PRO A 75 7.30 -1.31 7.14
N GLN A 76 8.38 -1.31 7.90
CA GLN A 76 9.73 -1.17 7.35
C GLN A 76 10.19 -2.52 6.76
N LEU A 77 10.21 -2.61 5.44
CA LEU A 77 10.56 -3.83 4.70
C LEU A 77 12.03 -3.89 4.29
N ILE A 78 12.61 -2.72 3.95
CA ILE A 78 14.00 -2.58 3.48
C ILE A 78 14.79 -1.83 4.55
N ASP A 79 15.77 -2.50 5.15
CA ASP A 79 16.69 -1.90 6.10
C ASP A 79 17.97 -1.38 5.41
N GLU A 80 18.84 -0.75 6.18
CA GLU A 80 20.09 -0.18 5.67
C GLU A 80 21.06 -1.22 5.13
N LYS A 81 21.09 -2.43 5.73
CA LYS A 81 21.97 -3.50 5.28
C LYS A 81 21.54 -4.02 3.91
N MET A 82 20.25 -4.20 3.72
CA MET A 82 19.69 -4.61 2.43
C MET A 82 20.03 -3.59 1.33
N LEU A 83 19.94 -2.29 1.63
CA LEU A 83 20.35 -1.23 0.70
C LEU A 83 21.83 -1.29 0.37
N ASP A 84 22.66 -1.58 1.36
CA ASP A 84 24.11 -1.67 1.20
C ASP A 84 24.56 -2.87 0.34
N GLU A 85 23.72 -3.87 0.19
CA GLU A 85 23.91 -5.08 -0.63
C GLU A 85 23.35 -4.94 -2.06
N MET A 86 22.54 -3.91 -2.33
CA MET A 86 22.04 -3.62 -3.67
C MET A 86 23.17 -3.15 -4.60
N ARG A 87 22.99 -3.38 -5.89
CA ARG A 87 23.97 -2.94 -6.91
C ARG A 87 24.02 -1.41 -7.00
N PRO A 88 25.21 -0.80 -7.09
CA PRO A 88 25.33 0.62 -7.40
C PRO A 88 24.61 0.94 -8.72
N GLY A 89 23.83 2.01 -8.74
CA GLY A 89 23.00 2.41 -9.88
C GLY A 89 21.54 1.92 -9.79
N SER A 90 21.23 1.01 -8.87
CA SER A 90 19.83 0.61 -8.62
C SER A 90 19.01 1.72 -7.96
N VAL A 91 17.68 1.58 -8.05
CA VAL A 91 16.72 2.57 -7.59
C VAL A 91 15.69 1.95 -6.68
N VAL A 92 15.43 2.57 -5.54
CA VAL A 92 14.31 2.24 -4.64
C VAL A 92 13.31 3.38 -4.67
N ILE A 93 12.03 3.07 -4.91
CA ILE A 93 10.93 4.04 -4.89
C ILE A 93 10.00 3.66 -3.74
N ASP A 94 9.91 4.50 -2.72
CA ASP A 94 9.07 4.30 -1.56
C ASP A 94 7.79 5.14 -1.67
N LEU A 95 6.67 4.48 -2.00
CA LEU A 95 5.34 5.10 -2.10
C LEU A 95 4.64 5.21 -0.74
N ALA A 96 5.15 4.49 0.27
CA ALA A 96 4.61 4.50 1.63
C ALA A 96 5.26 5.56 2.53
N VAL A 97 6.14 6.39 2.00
CA VAL A 97 6.99 7.33 2.76
C VAL A 97 6.19 8.26 3.67
N LEU A 98 4.99 8.72 3.25
CA LEU A 98 4.12 9.58 4.08
C LEU A 98 3.52 8.87 5.29
N SER A 99 3.42 7.53 5.23
CA SER A 99 2.94 6.69 6.31
C SER A 99 4.08 6.12 7.17
N GLY A 100 5.28 6.67 7.06
CA GLY A 100 6.47 6.25 7.81
C GLY A 100 7.48 5.46 6.99
N GLY A 101 7.16 5.10 5.75
CA GLY A 101 8.05 4.50 4.77
C GLY A 101 8.27 2.99 4.94
N ASN A 102 8.50 2.32 3.80
CA ASN A 102 8.92 0.92 3.76
C ASN A 102 10.44 0.75 3.72
N CYS A 103 11.18 1.82 3.40
CA CYS A 103 12.62 1.83 3.29
C CYS A 103 13.24 2.71 4.40
N ALA A 104 14.25 2.18 5.12
CA ALA A 104 14.88 2.84 6.26
C ALA A 104 15.40 4.25 5.99
N CYS A 105 15.93 4.48 4.78
CA CYS A 105 16.54 5.76 4.41
C CYS A 105 15.60 6.69 3.65
N SER A 106 14.37 6.29 3.36
CA SER A 106 13.46 7.12 2.58
C SER A 106 12.98 8.33 3.38
N LYS A 107 12.90 9.49 2.70
CA LYS A 107 12.35 10.72 3.27
C LYS A 107 11.35 11.34 2.30
N PRO A 108 10.23 11.89 2.81
CA PRO A 108 9.18 12.45 1.96
C PRO A 108 9.70 13.56 1.03
N GLY A 109 9.49 13.38 -0.28
CA GLY A 109 9.86 14.36 -1.30
C GLY A 109 11.37 14.47 -1.59
N GLU A 110 12.21 13.66 -0.93
CA GLU A 110 13.66 13.68 -1.14
C GLU A 110 14.13 12.49 -1.97
N THR A 111 15.26 12.70 -2.65
CA THR A 111 16.05 11.64 -3.28
C THR A 111 17.38 11.53 -2.57
N ILE A 112 17.64 10.38 -1.97
CA ILE A 112 18.86 10.08 -1.20
C ILE A 112 19.69 9.09 -1.99
N VAL A 113 21.02 9.24 -1.98
CA VAL A 113 21.93 8.27 -2.56
C VAL A 113 22.74 7.62 -1.44
N ARG A 114 22.68 6.29 -1.36
CA ARG A 114 23.44 5.50 -0.40
C ARG A 114 24.23 4.41 -1.14
N LYS A 115 25.54 4.40 -1.04
CA LYS A 115 26.45 3.47 -1.75
C LYS A 115 26.11 3.30 -3.24
N GLY A 116 25.69 4.38 -3.91
CA GLY A 116 25.31 4.36 -5.32
C GLY A 116 23.87 3.92 -5.59
N VAL A 117 23.10 3.50 -4.59
CA VAL A 117 21.66 3.21 -4.70
C VAL A 117 20.87 4.51 -4.54
N LYS A 118 19.98 4.81 -5.47
CA LYS A 118 19.10 5.98 -5.42
C LYS A 118 17.79 5.62 -4.73
N ILE A 119 17.48 6.32 -3.64
CA ILE A 119 16.26 6.11 -2.84
C ILE A 119 15.37 7.32 -3.00
N ILE A 120 14.18 7.13 -3.54
CA ILE A 120 13.20 8.16 -3.85
C ILE A 120 12.01 8.02 -2.90
N GLY A 121 11.84 8.98 -1.99
CA GLY A 121 10.65 9.10 -1.13
C GLY A 121 9.53 9.80 -1.88
N ALA A 122 8.71 9.04 -2.59
CA ALA A 122 7.69 9.56 -3.50
C ALA A 122 6.46 10.06 -2.74
N SER A 123 6.39 11.35 -2.42
CA SER A 123 5.31 11.92 -1.62
C SER A 123 4.10 12.38 -2.43
N ASN A 124 4.25 12.72 -3.71
CA ASN A 124 3.15 13.28 -4.51
C ASN A 124 3.28 12.96 -6.00
N LEU A 125 3.32 11.68 -6.36
CA LEU A 125 3.38 11.24 -7.75
C LEU A 125 2.20 11.69 -8.62
N PRO A 126 0.94 11.75 -8.13
CA PRO A 126 -0.19 12.22 -8.94
C PRO A 126 0.02 13.62 -9.53
N CYS A 127 0.72 14.50 -8.83
CA CYS A 127 1.02 15.85 -9.33
C CYS A 127 2.04 15.88 -10.49
N SER A 128 2.82 14.83 -10.67
CA SER A 128 3.77 14.73 -11.80
C SER A 128 3.10 14.31 -13.12
N ILE A 129 1.89 13.69 -13.02
CA ILE A 129 1.09 13.26 -14.17
C ILE A 129 -0.38 13.67 -14.02
N PRO A 130 -0.71 14.96 -13.84
CA PRO A 130 -2.00 15.43 -13.35
C PRO A 130 -3.17 15.03 -14.24
N ASN A 131 -3.01 15.05 -15.56
CA ASN A 131 -4.07 14.67 -16.51
C ASN A 131 -4.48 13.21 -16.35
N HIS A 132 -3.51 12.30 -16.25
CA HIS A 132 -3.79 10.87 -16.05
C HIS A 132 -4.36 10.61 -14.66
N ALA A 133 -3.80 11.20 -13.62
CA ALA A 133 -4.28 11.06 -12.26
C ALA A 133 -5.73 11.52 -12.12
N SER A 134 -6.06 12.70 -12.65
CA SER A 134 -7.44 13.24 -12.65
C SER A 134 -8.41 12.37 -13.44
N SER A 135 -7.98 11.85 -14.60
CA SER A 135 -8.82 10.95 -15.42
C SER A 135 -9.13 9.64 -14.70
N LEU A 136 -8.14 9.03 -14.05
CA LEU A 136 -8.33 7.81 -13.27
C LEU A 136 -9.22 8.06 -12.04
N TYR A 137 -8.99 9.14 -11.32
CA TYR A 137 -9.79 9.51 -10.16
C TYR A 137 -11.25 9.78 -10.52
N SER A 138 -11.50 10.53 -11.60
CA SER A 138 -12.87 10.80 -12.06
C SER A 138 -13.62 9.54 -12.48
N ARG A 139 -12.94 8.56 -13.10
CA ARG A 139 -13.53 7.25 -13.40
C ARG A 139 -13.92 6.48 -12.14
N ASN A 140 -13.07 6.50 -11.11
CA ASN A 140 -13.37 5.86 -9.83
C ASN A 140 -14.59 6.52 -9.16
N LEU A 141 -14.67 7.86 -9.18
CA LEU A 141 -15.84 8.56 -8.66
C LEU A 141 -17.11 8.21 -9.44
N LEU A 142 -17.03 8.17 -10.78
CA LEU A 142 -18.17 7.78 -11.60
C LEU A 142 -18.62 6.35 -11.29
N SER A 143 -17.69 5.41 -11.16
CA SER A 143 -17.99 4.01 -10.83
C SER A 143 -18.65 3.87 -9.46
N LEU A 144 -18.26 4.70 -8.47
CA LEU A 144 -18.89 4.74 -7.15
C LEU A 144 -20.30 5.35 -7.21
N LEU A 145 -20.47 6.45 -7.96
CA LEU A 145 -21.73 7.19 -7.97
C LEU A 145 -22.79 6.56 -8.88
N GLN A 146 -22.39 5.92 -10.00
CA GLN A 146 -23.33 5.40 -11.00
C GLN A 146 -24.36 4.41 -10.42
N PRO A 147 -24.02 3.44 -9.55
CA PRO A 147 -24.99 2.56 -8.92
C PRO A 147 -25.98 3.27 -8.00
N MET A 148 -25.61 4.47 -7.48
CA MET A 148 -26.45 5.28 -6.60
C MET A 148 -27.57 6.01 -7.34
N PHE A 149 -27.56 6.03 -8.68
CA PHE A 149 -28.60 6.65 -9.48
C PHE A 149 -29.43 5.58 -10.20
N LYS A 150 -30.67 5.38 -9.76
CA LYS A 150 -31.64 4.45 -10.38
C LYS A 150 -32.89 5.25 -10.80
N GLU A 151 -33.26 5.17 -12.06
CA GLU A 151 -34.44 5.85 -12.62
C GLU A 151 -34.50 7.37 -12.33
N GLY A 152 -33.34 8.06 -12.39
CA GLY A 152 -33.24 9.49 -12.10
C GLY A 152 -33.32 9.87 -10.61
N LYS A 153 -33.34 8.90 -9.71
CA LYS A 153 -33.36 9.13 -8.25
C LYS A 153 -32.02 8.75 -7.63
N PHE A 154 -31.55 9.56 -6.70
CA PHE A 154 -30.37 9.23 -5.89
C PHE A 154 -30.78 8.34 -4.72
N LEU A 155 -30.17 7.16 -4.64
CA LEU A 155 -30.42 6.15 -3.62
C LEU A 155 -29.10 5.71 -2.98
N ILE A 156 -29.09 5.66 -1.66
CA ILE A 156 -27.97 5.09 -0.89
C ILE A 156 -28.38 3.67 -0.51
N ASP A 157 -27.79 2.70 -1.19
CA ASP A 157 -28.01 1.29 -0.93
C ASP A 157 -27.07 0.85 0.18
N ASN A 158 -27.61 0.58 1.38
CA ASN A 158 -26.79 0.18 2.52
C ASN A 158 -26.29 -1.28 2.42
N ASP A 159 -26.84 -2.07 1.51
CA ASP A 159 -26.42 -3.46 1.27
C ASP A 159 -25.23 -3.53 0.29
N ASP A 160 -24.93 -2.42 -0.41
CA ASP A 160 -23.72 -2.32 -1.25
C ASP A 160 -22.49 -2.08 -0.38
N GLU A 161 -21.53 -3.00 -0.45
CA GLU A 161 -20.30 -2.97 0.37
C GLU A 161 -19.46 -1.71 0.14
N LEU A 162 -19.38 -1.19 -1.10
CA LEU A 162 -18.59 0.00 -1.42
C LEU A 162 -19.25 1.26 -0.87
N ILE A 163 -20.58 1.36 -1.02
CA ILE A 163 -21.36 2.47 -0.50
C ILE A 163 -21.31 2.48 1.02
N ASN A 164 -21.61 1.34 1.66
CA ASN A 164 -21.57 1.20 3.12
C ASN A 164 -20.14 1.40 3.66
N GLY A 165 -19.14 0.87 2.96
CA GLY A 165 -17.72 1.06 3.28
C GLY A 165 -17.27 2.52 3.24
N SER A 166 -17.86 3.35 2.37
CA SER A 166 -17.51 4.76 2.17
C SER A 166 -18.34 5.73 3.02
N LEU A 167 -19.48 5.28 3.54
CA LEU A 167 -20.44 6.13 4.24
C LEU A 167 -19.95 6.44 5.67
N ILE A 168 -19.69 7.72 5.94
CA ILE A 168 -19.20 8.22 7.23
C ILE A 168 -20.34 8.70 8.10
N SER A 169 -21.28 9.45 7.51
CA SER A 169 -22.45 9.97 8.21
C SER A 169 -23.66 10.02 7.30
N LYS A 170 -24.86 9.84 7.86
CA LYS A 170 -26.14 9.93 7.16
C LYS A 170 -27.20 10.49 8.11
N ASP A 171 -28.01 11.41 7.60
CA ASP A 171 -29.15 12.02 8.33
C ASP A 171 -28.75 12.58 9.71
N GLY A 172 -27.55 13.20 9.80
CA GLY A 172 -27.03 13.76 11.06
C GLY A 172 -26.43 12.75 12.03
N VAL A 173 -26.43 11.46 11.70
CA VAL A 173 -25.84 10.40 12.52
C VAL A 173 -24.48 10.02 11.94
N ILE A 174 -23.47 9.91 12.82
CA ILE A 174 -22.14 9.43 12.46
C ILE A 174 -22.16 7.90 12.54
N LEU A 175 -21.82 7.25 11.43
CA LEU A 175 -21.85 5.80 11.29
C LEU A 175 -20.50 5.13 11.58
N LYS A 176 -19.39 5.91 11.47
CA LYS A 176 -18.01 5.46 11.73
C LYS A 176 -17.34 6.32 12.79
N SER A 177 -17.57 6.00 14.07
CA SER A 177 -16.98 6.69 15.22
C SER A 177 -15.44 6.59 15.26
N GLU A 178 -14.85 5.52 14.73
CA GLU A 178 -13.40 5.31 14.66
C GLU A 178 -12.64 6.45 13.93
N ILE A 179 -13.31 7.14 13.01
CA ILE A 179 -12.72 8.27 12.29
C ILE A 179 -12.59 9.49 13.18
N ILE A 180 -13.47 9.65 14.16
CA ILE A 180 -13.47 10.79 15.10
C ILE A 180 -12.39 10.60 16.16
N GLU A 181 -12.23 9.39 16.69
CA GLU A 181 -11.24 9.06 17.70
C GLU A 181 -9.82 9.24 17.19
N ASN A 182 -9.58 8.94 15.90
CA ASN A 182 -8.28 9.12 15.26
C ASN A 182 -8.02 10.55 14.71
N GLY A 183 -9.05 11.37 14.58
CA GLY A 183 -8.96 12.77 14.09
C GLY A 183 -8.68 13.82 15.17
N GLY A 184 -8.75 13.45 16.44
CA GLY A 184 -8.64 14.36 17.59
C GLY A 184 -7.22 14.75 17.99
N THR A 185 -6.19 14.30 17.31
CA THR A 185 -4.78 14.61 17.63
C THR A 185 -4.04 15.24 16.46
N ARG A 186 -4.59 16.34 15.93
CA ARG A 186 -3.81 17.29 15.12
C ARG A 186 -3.91 18.67 15.79
N SER A 187 -3.09 18.90 16.77
CA SER A 187 -2.64 20.24 17.22
C SER A 187 -1.34 20.58 16.49
#